data_d9ece873ad7c6ad32d73b73f3b7c7895
#
_entry.id   d9ece873ad7c6ad32d73b73f3b7c7895
#
_cell.length_a   1.000
_cell.length_b   1.000
_cell.length_c   1.000
_cell.angle_alpha   90.00
_cell.angle_beta   90.00
_cell.angle_gamma   90.00
#
_symmetry.space_group_name_H-M   'P 1'
#
loop_
_entity.id
_entity.type
_entity.pdbx_description
1 polymer ?
#
loop_
_entity_poly.entity_id
_entity_poly.type
_entity_poly.pdbx_seq_one_letter_code
_entity_poly.pdbx_strand_id
1 'polypeptide(L)'
;DDKTLLETSIKRKIKNSKLEYTTSISDLLYEVKDNTEVIIIVNSGNFDAMIEEDETYKDYIRIIDTIEIKSKVVNTATNIAVTEDPFVVYLSGIDTRSGKLPAKSLSDVNILLVVNPVDRELLMVNTPRDYYVNLHGIKGNKDKLTHAGLVGGVKLSTSTLEDLYEIKIPYYVRVNFNAVINLVDAVGGITINNDQNKNIKCWTDPSCIIKPGDNKVNGKCALAFARERHAYKEGDRHRGENQEQVISKIIEKVTSSKTLINNYSNILESLNGTFETNITTEEIMSLVKMQINDMRGWTISTYNVTGSDLYAKTYSYPNRDLYVMNPNMEKVNIAKQKLNDALTINWYKKVSVFICKEIKLYILKQISIKKVVTAYRKCYN
;
A
#
# COMPACT_ATOMS: atom_id res chain seq x y z
N ASP A 1 -4.49 -18.07 18.13
CA ASP A 1 -3.24 -17.40 18.46
C ASP A 1 -2.16 -17.94 17.52
N ASP A 2 -1.60 -17.11 16.65
CA ASP A 2 -0.66 -17.52 15.58
C ASP A 2 0.57 -18.25 16.14
N LYS A 3 1.00 -17.85 17.34
CA LYS A 3 2.12 -18.50 18.04
C LYS A 3 1.80 -19.97 18.38
N THR A 4 0.63 -20.24 18.90
CA THR A 4 0.19 -21.61 19.26
C THR A 4 0.06 -22.51 18.03
N LEU A 5 -0.43 -21.95 16.90
CA LEU A 5 -0.53 -22.65 15.62
C LEU A 5 0.85 -22.97 15.06
N LEU A 6 1.80 -22.03 15.14
CA LEU A 6 3.18 -22.22 14.72
C LEU A 6 3.86 -23.31 15.55
N GLU A 7 3.83 -23.20 16.90
CA GLU A 7 4.40 -24.20 17.81
C GLU A 7 3.85 -25.61 17.57
N THR A 8 2.54 -25.71 17.36
CA THR A 8 1.87 -26.99 17.07
C THR A 8 2.35 -27.58 15.75
N SER A 9 2.51 -26.74 14.74
CA SER A 9 2.99 -27.15 13.41
C SER A 9 4.46 -27.58 13.44
N ILE A 10 5.30 -26.87 14.19
CA ILE A 10 6.71 -27.21 14.39
C ILE A 10 6.83 -28.56 15.11
N LYS A 11 6.17 -28.71 16.26
CA LYS A 11 6.22 -29.95 17.07
C LYS A 11 5.70 -31.18 16.31
N ARG A 12 4.79 -30.99 15.35
CA ARG A 12 4.32 -32.08 14.47
C ARG A 12 5.40 -32.52 13.48
N LYS A 13 6.22 -31.58 12.97
CA LYS A 13 7.29 -31.85 12.00
C LYS A 13 8.59 -32.27 12.66
N ILE A 14 8.95 -31.64 13.78
CA ILE A 14 10.20 -31.85 14.50
C ILE A 14 9.86 -32.34 15.92
N LYS A 15 9.79 -33.66 16.07
CA LYS A 15 9.51 -34.31 17.38
C LYS A 15 10.66 -34.02 18.34
N ASN A 16 10.33 -33.80 19.61
CA ASN A 16 11.27 -33.57 20.70
C ASN A 16 12.14 -32.30 20.56
N SER A 17 11.72 -31.34 19.77
CA SER A 17 12.41 -30.04 19.64
C SER A 17 12.23 -29.18 20.90
N LYS A 18 13.32 -28.56 21.37
CA LYS A 18 13.28 -27.43 22.31
C LYS A 18 13.25 -26.16 21.50
N LEU A 19 12.24 -25.32 21.72
CA LEU A 19 12.09 -24.06 21.04
C LEU A 19 12.63 -22.94 21.93
N GLU A 20 13.58 -22.19 21.44
CA GLU A 20 14.04 -20.94 22.03
C GLU A 20 13.56 -19.77 21.17
N TYR A 21 13.26 -18.64 21.79
CA TYR A 21 12.68 -17.48 21.11
C TYR A 21 13.59 -16.28 21.29
N THR A 22 13.81 -15.56 20.20
CA THR A 22 14.43 -14.24 20.21
C THR A 22 13.60 -13.25 19.41
N THR A 23 13.70 -11.98 19.75
CA THR A 23 13.13 -10.89 18.99
C THR A 23 14.16 -10.26 18.05
N SER A 24 15.43 -10.64 18.18
CA SER A 24 16.54 -10.11 17.42
C SER A 24 16.90 -11.05 16.27
N ILE A 25 16.76 -10.57 15.04
CA ILE A 25 17.22 -11.27 13.83
C ILE A 25 18.75 -11.42 13.86
N SER A 26 19.44 -10.41 14.40
CA SER A 26 20.90 -10.43 14.52
C SER A 26 21.40 -11.60 15.38
N ASP A 27 20.70 -11.92 16.49
CA ASP A 27 21.08 -13.03 17.35
C ASP A 27 20.93 -14.37 16.64
N LEU A 28 19.84 -14.55 15.87
CA LEU A 28 19.65 -15.74 15.04
C LEU A 28 20.78 -15.91 14.00
N LEU A 29 21.24 -14.81 13.42
CA LEU A 29 22.30 -14.83 12.42
C LEU A 29 23.66 -15.19 13.03
N TYR A 30 23.96 -14.71 14.23
CA TYR A 30 25.18 -15.11 14.95
C TYR A 30 25.18 -16.60 15.26
N GLU A 31 24.05 -17.14 15.72
CA GLU A 31 23.95 -18.57 16.03
C GLU A 31 24.17 -19.47 14.81
N VAL A 32 23.59 -19.09 13.66
CA VAL A 32 23.73 -19.86 12.41
C VAL A 32 25.16 -19.81 11.86
N LYS A 33 25.86 -18.69 12.03
CA LYS A 33 27.21 -18.51 11.51
C LYS A 33 28.21 -19.35 12.24
N ASP A 34 28.05 -19.52 13.55
CA ASP A 34 29.00 -20.18 14.42
C ASP A 34 28.65 -21.66 14.72
N ASN A 35 27.42 -22.11 14.36
CA ASN A 35 26.93 -23.45 14.66
C ASN A 35 26.18 -24.08 13.49
N THR A 36 26.81 -25.07 12.86
CA THR A 36 26.26 -25.77 11.67
C THR A 36 25.13 -26.77 12.00
N GLU A 37 24.84 -27.02 13.28
CA GLU A 37 23.80 -27.97 13.73
C GLU A 37 22.51 -27.27 14.19
N VAL A 38 22.43 -25.95 14.06
CA VAL A 38 21.26 -25.17 14.46
C VAL A 38 20.22 -25.08 13.31
N ILE A 39 18.97 -25.33 13.64
CA ILE A 39 17.83 -25.04 12.75
C ILE A 39 17.16 -23.77 13.26
N ILE A 40 17.20 -22.71 12.47
CA ILE A 40 16.44 -21.50 12.76
C ILE A 40 15.07 -21.55 12.08
N ILE A 41 14.08 -21.00 12.75
CA ILE A 41 12.74 -20.87 12.23
C ILE A 41 12.40 -19.38 12.16
N VAL A 42 12.31 -18.88 10.96
CA VAL A 42 12.01 -17.47 10.68
C VAL A 42 10.78 -17.39 9.77
N ASN A 43 10.03 -16.31 9.85
CA ASN A 43 9.03 -16.07 8.82
C ASN A 43 9.70 -15.65 7.49
N SER A 44 9.02 -15.88 6.37
CA SER A 44 9.59 -15.60 5.05
C SER A 44 10.03 -14.14 4.88
N GLY A 45 9.27 -13.17 5.45
CA GLY A 45 9.64 -11.78 5.40
C GLY A 45 10.93 -11.46 6.18
N ASN A 46 11.14 -12.07 7.34
CA ASN A 46 12.41 -11.95 8.06
C ASN A 46 13.57 -12.56 7.27
N PHE A 47 13.34 -13.71 6.62
CA PHE A 47 14.34 -14.32 5.76
C PHE A 47 14.72 -13.43 4.58
N ASP A 48 13.72 -12.86 3.89
CA ASP A 48 13.95 -11.92 2.78
C ASP A 48 14.71 -10.67 3.25
N ALA A 49 14.34 -10.13 4.42
CA ALA A 49 15.06 -9.00 5.04
C ALA A 49 16.52 -9.31 5.37
N MET A 50 16.79 -10.52 5.91
CA MET A 50 18.16 -10.96 6.18
C MET A 50 19.00 -10.98 4.90
N ILE A 51 18.46 -11.53 3.82
CA ILE A 51 19.15 -11.62 2.54
C ILE A 51 19.31 -10.23 1.88
N GLU A 52 18.34 -9.32 2.05
CA GLU A 52 18.44 -7.94 1.53
C GLU A 52 19.54 -7.14 2.27
N GLU A 53 19.70 -7.36 3.57
CA GLU A 53 20.73 -6.70 4.38
C GLU A 53 22.15 -7.22 4.11
N ASP A 54 22.30 -8.52 3.83
CA ASP A 54 23.58 -9.13 3.50
C ASP A 54 23.38 -10.38 2.63
N GLU A 55 23.67 -10.27 1.34
CA GLU A 55 23.52 -11.36 0.37
C GLU A 55 24.43 -12.57 0.66
N THR A 56 25.51 -12.42 1.44
CA THR A 56 26.42 -13.52 1.76
C THR A 56 25.75 -14.60 2.61
N TYR A 57 24.63 -14.29 3.26
CA TYR A 57 23.85 -15.30 3.99
C TYR A 57 23.33 -16.43 3.10
N LYS A 58 23.17 -16.22 1.79
CA LYS A 58 22.79 -17.27 0.83
C LYS A 58 23.79 -18.40 0.74
N ASP A 59 25.06 -18.14 1.08
CA ASP A 59 26.14 -19.11 0.94
C ASP A 59 26.15 -20.16 2.04
N TYR A 60 25.54 -19.87 3.19
CA TYR A 60 25.53 -20.76 4.36
C TYR A 60 24.17 -21.03 4.99
N ILE A 61 23.09 -20.40 4.50
CA ILE A 61 21.72 -20.70 4.92
C ILE A 61 20.98 -21.45 3.82
N ARG A 62 20.39 -22.61 4.17
CA ARG A 62 19.56 -23.40 3.29
C ARG A 62 18.15 -23.56 3.84
N ILE A 63 17.14 -23.31 3.03
CA ILE A 63 15.75 -23.62 3.38
C ILE A 63 15.60 -25.15 3.38
N ILE A 64 15.29 -25.72 4.55
CA ILE A 64 15.08 -27.16 4.73
C ILE A 64 13.60 -27.50 4.51
N ASP A 65 12.69 -26.66 5.03
CA ASP A 65 11.24 -26.87 4.94
C ASP A 65 10.49 -25.56 5.12
N THR A 66 9.21 -25.54 4.73
CA THR A 66 8.31 -24.40 4.85
C THR A 66 7.01 -24.80 5.55
N ILE A 67 6.57 -24.00 6.51
CA ILE A 67 5.30 -24.19 7.23
C ILE A 67 4.36 -23.06 6.82
N GLU A 68 3.27 -23.37 6.14
CA GLU A 68 2.24 -22.39 5.81
C GLU A 68 1.30 -22.20 7.02
N ILE A 69 1.15 -20.93 7.44
CA ILE A 69 0.14 -20.52 8.41
C ILE A 69 -0.79 -19.55 7.68
N LYS A 70 -2.07 -19.92 7.56
CA LYS A 70 -3.07 -19.03 6.97
C LYS A 70 -3.31 -17.86 7.92
N SER A 71 -3.02 -16.65 7.46
CA SER A 71 -3.39 -15.43 8.16
C SER A 71 -4.91 -15.24 8.13
N LYS A 72 -5.47 -14.72 9.23
CA LYS A 72 -6.83 -14.20 9.21
C LYS A 72 -6.79 -12.75 8.74
N VAL A 73 -7.67 -12.39 7.82
CA VAL A 73 -7.87 -11.00 7.42
C VAL A 73 -8.15 -10.16 8.67
N VAL A 74 -7.40 -9.08 8.84
CA VAL A 74 -7.58 -8.17 9.99
C VAL A 74 -8.75 -7.24 9.65
N ASN A 75 -9.88 -7.43 10.33
CA ASN A 75 -11.02 -6.53 10.18
C ASN A 75 -10.78 -5.26 11.04
N THR A 76 -10.41 -4.17 10.40
CA THR A 76 -10.25 -2.83 11.01
C THR A 76 -11.31 -1.86 10.51
N ALA A 77 -12.15 -2.28 9.56
CA ALA A 77 -13.19 -1.43 8.98
C ALA A 77 -14.27 -1.08 10.00
N THR A 78 -14.71 0.15 9.95
CA THR A 78 -15.88 0.67 10.66
C THR A 78 -17.05 0.75 9.68
N ASN A 79 -18.27 1.08 10.15
CA ASN A 79 -19.43 1.30 9.28
C ASN A 79 -19.27 2.60 8.49
N ILE A 80 -18.49 2.54 7.41
CA ILE A 80 -18.22 3.67 6.50
C ILE A 80 -19.12 3.49 5.27
N ALA A 81 -19.86 4.54 4.92
CA ALA A 81 -20.58 4.58 3.67
C ALA A 81 -19.61 4.92 2.54
N VAL A 82 -18.90 3.91 1.98
CA VAL A 82 -17.78 4.08 1.03
C VAL A 82 -18.12 4.88 -0.24
N THR A 83 -19.41 5.12 -0.53
CA THR A 83 -19.87 5.95 -1.63
C THR A 83 -20.24 7.38 -1.23
N GLU A 84 -20.26 7.67 0.08
CA GLU A 84 -20.74 8.95 0.63
C GLU A 84 -19.72 9.60 1.57
N ASP A 85 -18.89 8.81 2.23
CA ASP A 85 -17.90 9.28 3.18
C ASP A 85 -16.48 9.11 2.64
N PRO A 86 -15.57 10.09 2.82
CA PRO A 86 -14.16 9.92 2.55
C PRO A 86 -13.51 8.92 3.51
N PHE A 87 -12.57 8.13 3.02
CA PHE A 87 -11.86 7.13 3.81
C PHE A 87 -10.41 6.95 3.36
N VAL A 88 -9.61 6.34 4.22
CA VAL A 88 -8.20 6.06 3.96
C VAL A 88 -7.98 4.58 3.71
N VAL A 89 -7.19 4.26 2.69
CA VAL A 89 -6.70 2.92 2.38
C VAL A 89 -5.17 2.92 2.49
N TYR A 90 -4.61 2.05 3.32
CA TYR A 90 -3.18 1.80 3.32
C TYR A 90 -2.81 0.82 2.21
N LEU A 91 -2.05 1.28 1.22
CA LEU A 91 -1.50 0.45 0.15
C LEU A 91 -0.10 -0.03 0.55
N SER A 92 0.06 -1.34 0.69
CA SER A 92 1.31 -2.00 1.06
C SER A 92 1.79 -2.90 -0.07
N GLY A 93 2.94 -2.55 -0.67
CA GLY A 93 3.61 -3.38 -1.66
C GLY A 93 4.67 -4.25 -1.00
N ILE A 94 4.64 -5.55 -1.29
CA ILE A 94 5.49 -6.55 -0.66
C ILE A 94 6.36 -7.21 -1.71
N ASP A 95 7.69 -7.20 -1.49
CA ASP A 95 8.62 -8.01 -2.28
C ASP A 95 8.65 -9.43 -1.72
N THR A 96 7.79 -10.30 -2.22
CA THR A 96 7.84 -11.73 -1.89
C THR A 96 8.16 -12.56 -3.12
N ARG A 97 9.12 -13.46 -2.95
CA ARG A 97 9.52 -14.41 -4.00
C ARG A 97 8.63 -15.65 -4.02
N SER A 98 7.85 -15.88 -2.97
CA SER A 98 7.02 -17.09 -2.81
C SER A 98 5.74 -17.11 -3.63
N GLY A 99 5.37 -16.02 -4.29
CA GLY A 99 4.09 -15.92 -5.04
C GLY A 99 2.84 -15.83 -4.15
N LYS A 100 2.97 -15.95 -2.83
CA LYS A 100 1.90 -15.81 -1.84
C LYS A 100 2.21 -14.67 -0.88
N LEU A 101 1.17 -14.04 -0.32
CA LEU A 101 1.30 -12.99 0.69
C LEU A 101 1.52 -13.60 2.07
N PRO A 102 2.70 -13.45 2.69
CA PRO A 102 2.91 -13.87 4.06
C PRO A 102 2.21 -12.92 5.03
N ALA A 103 1.79 -13.42 6.19
CA ALA A 103 1.15 -12.61 7.23
C ALA A 103 2.06 -11.48 7.73
N LYS A 104 3.36 -11.72 7.78
CA LYS A 104 4.40 -10.78 8.15
C LYS A 104 5.44 -10.71 7.04
N SER A 105 5.75 -9.50 6.59
CA SER A 105 6.69 -9.24 5.49
C SER A 105 7.17 -7.79 5.54
N LEU A 106 8.27 -7.52 4.87
CA LEU A 106 8.64 -6.13 4.56
C LEU A 106 7.55 -5.46 3.72
N SER A 107 7.32 -4.18 3.98
CA SER A 107 6.47 -3.34 3.15
C SER A 107 7.33 -2.31 2.42
N ASP A 108 7.62 -2.58 1.15
CA ASP A 108 8.48 -1.72 0.32
C ASP A 108 7.76 -0.51 -0.25
N VAL A 109 6.43 -0.61 -0.30
CA VAL A 109 5.54 0.48 -0.69
C VAL A 109 4.63 0.79 0.47
N ASN A 110 4.62 2.05 0.92
CA ASN A 110 3.78 2.53 2.01
C ASN A 110 3.05 3.80 1.57
N ILE A 111 1.91 3.65 0.93
CA ILE A 111 1.11 4.75 0.42
C ILE A 111 -0.22 4.80 1.18
N LEU A 112 -0.56 5.98 1.69
CA LEU A 112 -1.90 6.27 2.18
C LEU A 112 -2.71 6.87 1.03
N LEU A 113 -3.75 6.17 0.62
CA LEU A 113 -4.70 6.63 -0.40
C LEU A 113 -5.95 7.13 0.31
N VAL A 114 -6.19 8.44 0.28
CA VAL A 114 -7.49 9.01 0.65
C VAL A 114 -8.41 8.92 -0.55
N VAL A 115 -9.56 8.30 -0.35
CA VAL A 115 -10.63 8.21 -1.36
C VAL A 115 -11.76 9.12 -0.92
N ASN A 116 -12.01 10.18 -1.67
CA ASN A 116 -13.18 11.05 -1.49
C ASN A 116 -14.18 10.78 -2.62
N PRO A 117 -15.19 9.93 -2.38
CA PRO A 117 -16.13 9.49 -3.41
C PRO A 117 -17.09 10.62 -3.84
N VAL A 118 -17.35 11.58 -2.96
CA VAL A 118 -18.28 12.71 -3.23
C VAL A 118 -17.67 13.69 -4.22
N ASP A 119 -16.43 14.11 -3.95
CA ASP A 119 -15.70 15.05 -4.77
C ASP A 119 -15.00 14.41 -5.97
N ARG A 120 -14.90 13.07 -6.00
CA ARG A 120 -14.11 12.27 -6.97
C ARG A 120 -12.63 12.66 -6.93
N GLU A 121 -12.12 12.78 -5.74
CA GLU A 121 -10.72 13.11 -5.48
C GLU A 121 -10.00 11.96 -4.81
N LEU A 122 -8.77 11.73 -5.25
CA LEU A 122 -7.82 10.77 -4.68
C LEU A 122 -6.55 11.52 -4.29
N LEU A 123 -6.11 11.35 -3.05
CA LEU A 123 -4.81 11.82 -2.61
C LEU A 123 -3.95 10.63 -2.21
N MET A 124 -2.79 10.47 -2.82
CA MET A 124 -1.76 9.52 -2.41
C MET A 124 -0.68 10.23 -1.62
N VAL A 125 -0.40 9.74 -0.41
CA VAL A 125 0.73 10.19 0.41
C VAL A 125 1.70 9.03 0.56
N ASN A 126 2.86 9.15 -0.08
CA ASN A 126 3.90 8.12 -0.02
C ASN A 126 4.86 8.38 1.14
N THR A 127 5.09 7.33 1.93
CA THR A 127 6.03 7.33 3.06
C THR A 127 7.19 6.40 2.75
N PRO A 128 8.44 6.89 2.75
CA PRO A 128 9.61 6.07 2.48
C PRO A 128 9.69 4.84 3.40
N ARG A 129 10.04 3.68 2.85
CA ARG A 129 10.15 2.43 3.60
C ARG A 129 11.16 2.51 4.75
N ASP A 130 12.21 3.30 4.57
CA ASP A 130 13.30 3.46 5.53
C ASP A 130 13.06 4.56 6.58
N TYR A 131 11.84 5.13 6.65
CA TYR A 131 11.47 6.12 7.68
C TYR A 131 11.73 5.58 9.08
N TYR A 132 12.51 6.32 9.87
CA TYR A 132 12.88 5.97 11.23
C TYR A 132 11.81 6.42 12.22
N VAL A 133 10.89 5.51 12.55
CA VAL A 133 9.65 5.79 13.28
C VAL A 133 9.54 4.96 14.56
N ASN A 134 8.76 5.44 15.53
CA ASN A 134 8.33 4.62 16.65
C ASN A 134 7.29 3.61 16.14
N LEU A 135 7.51 2.33 16.35
CA LEU A 135 6.50 1.31 16.08
C LEU A 135 5.39 1.38 17.15
N HIS A 136 4.13 1.37 16.72
CA HIS A 136 2.98 1.49 17.62
C HIS A 136 3.03 0.49 18.77
N GLY A 137 2.95 0.99 20.02
CA GLY A 137 2.92 0.15 21.22
C GLY A 137 4.24 -0.55 21.56
N ILE A 138 5.31 -0.37 20.78
CA ILE A 138 6.63 -0.96 21.02
C ILE A 138 7.53 0.07 21.70
N LYS A 139 8.13 -0.33 22.83
CA LYS A 139 9.10 0.48 23.56
C LYS A 139 10.51 0.16 23.11
N GLY A 140 11.40 1.16 23.17
CA GLY A 140 12.81 1.00 22.83
C GLY A 140 13.22 1.84 21.63
N ASN A 141 14.15 1.35 20.82
CA ASN A 141 14.62 2.04 19.63
C ASN A 141 13.49 2.16 18.59
N LYS A 142 13.53 3.24 17.82
CA LYS A 142 12.74 3.34 16.59
C LYS A 142 13.17 2.26 15.60
N ASP A 143 12.38 2.07 14.56
CA ASP A 143 12.72 1.14 13.49
C ASP A 143 12.40 1.73 12.12
N LYS A 144 12.83 1.06 11.05
CA LYS A 144 12.39 1.36 9.70
C LYS A 144 10.88 1.07 9.59
N LEU A 145 10.13 1.91 8.91
CA LEU A 145 8.70 1.68 8.67
C LEU A 145 8.43 0.31 8.02
N THR A 146 9.28 -0.11 7.08
CA THR A 146 9.16 -1.41 6.42
C THR A 146 9.19 -2.58 7.40
N HIS A 147 9.91 -2.45 8.53
CA HIS A 147 10.02 -3.49 9.56
C HIS A 147 8.74 -3.61 10.41
N ALA A 148 7.85 -2.61 10.44
CA ALA A 148 6.56 -2.75 11.11
C ALA A 148 5.78 -3.96 10.57
N GLY A 149 5.82 -4.19 9.25
CA GLY A 149 5.21 -5.35 8.59
C GLY A 149 5.83 -6.68 9.01
N LEU A 150 7.14 -6.72 9.28
CA LEU A 150 7.84 -7.92 9.79
C LEU A 150 7.48 -8.20 11.24
N VAL A 151 7.45 -7.18 12.08
CA VAL A 151 7.26 -7.31 13.53
C VAL A 151 5.80 -7.67 13.84
N GLY A 152 4.84 -6.95 13.27
CA GLY A 152 3.44 -7.08 13.63
C GLY A 152 2.45 -7.18 12.45
N GLY A 153 2.95 -7.38 11.22
CA GLY A 153 2.11 -7.48 10.02
C GLY A 153 1.42 -6.16 9.68
N VAL A 154 0.39 -6.24 8.84
CA VAL A 154 -0.34 -5.07 8.37
C VAL A 154 -0.93 -4.22 9.50
N LYS A 155 -1.36 -4.86 10.60
CA LYS A 155 -1.92 -4.15 11.75
C LYS A 155 -0.91 -3.19 12.39
N LEU A 156 0.34 -3.64 12.59
CA LEU A 156 1.36 -2.77 13.17
C LEU A 156 1.78 -1.67 12.20
N SER A 157 1.89 -1.97 10.90
CA SER A 157 2.17 -0.95 9.88
C SER A 157 1.09 0.12 9.87
N THR A 158 -0.19 -0.27 9.86
CA THR A 158 -1.32 0.65 9.88
C THR A 158 -1.31 1.52 11.13
N SER A 159 -1.22 0.90 12.33
CA SER A 159 -1.22 1.66 13.59
C SER A 159 0.01 2.58 13.72
N THR A 160 1.17 2.18 13.18
CA THR A 160 2.37 3.05 13.15
C THR A 160 2.15 4.29 12.26
N LEU A 161 1.48 4.11 11.11
CA LEU A 161 1.12 5.23 10.22
C LEU A 161 0.00 6.09 10.80
N GLU A 162 -0.96 5.49 11.52
CA GLU A 162 -1.98 6.23 12.28
C GLU A 162 -1.34 7.16 13.32
N ASP A 163 -0.35 6.67 14.07
CA ASP A 163 0.41 7.48 15.03
C ASP A 163 1.22 8.59 14.34
N LEU A 164 1.88 8.27 13.21
CA LEU A 164 2.70 9.24 12.47
C LEU A 164 1.86 10.39 11.91
N TYR A 165 0.70 10.09 11.33
CA TYR A 165 -0.14 11.06 10.63
C TYR A 165 -1.35 11.55 11.45
N GLU A 166 -1.61 10.97 12.62
CA GLU A 166 -2.74 11.30 13.51
C GLU A 166 -4.11 11.19 12.80
N ILE A 167 -4.27 10.15 11.98
CA ILE A 167 -5.50 9.85 11.25
C ILE A 167 -5.92 8.41 11.48
N LYS A 168 -7.17 8.05 11.12
CA LYS A 168 -7.64 6.67 11.10
C LYS A 168 -7.48 6.04 9.74
N ILE A 169 -7.01 4.79 9.71
CA ILE A 169 -6.78 4.02 8.50
C ILE A 169 -7.64 2.74 8.57
N PRO A 170 -8.92 2.82 8.19
CA PRO A 170 -9.87 1.72 8.32
C PRO A 170 -9.60 0.57 7.35
N TYR A 171 -9.03 0.88 6.17
CA TYR A 171 -8.83 -0.11 5.12
C TYR A 171 -7.36 -0.28 4.77
N TYR A 172 -7.04 -1.50 4.29
CA TYR A 172 -5.74 -1.79 3.70
C TYR A 172 -5.86 -2.62 2.43
N VAL A 173 -4.86 -2.51 1.59
CA VAL A 173 -4.62 -3.34 0.41
C VAL A 173 -3.16 -3.75 0.43
N ARG A 174 -2.89 -5.05 0.48
CA ARG A 174 -1.56 -5.63 0.37
C ARG A 174 -1.43 -6.34 -0.96
N VAL A 175 -0.37 -6.06 -1.69
CA VAL A 175 -0.10 -6.66 -3.00
C VAL A 175 1.35 -7.13 -3.09
N ASN A 176 1.59 -8.22 -3.79
CA ASN A 176 2.93 -8.59 -4.21
C ASN A 176 3.20 -8.14 -5.66
N PHE A 177 4.40 -8.35 -6.14
CA PHE A 177 4.80 -7.96 -7.50
C PHE A 177 3.98 -8.63 -8.59
N ASN A 178 3.57 -9.90 -8.39
CA ASN A 178 2.73 -10.60 -9.36
C ASN A 178 1.34 -9.96 -9.47
N ALA A 179 0.79 -9.45 -8.36
CA ALA A 179 -0.47 -8.71 -8.41
C ALA A 179 -0.40 -7.49 -9.34
N VAL A 180 0.70 -6.72 -9.26
CA VAL A 180 0.90 -5.54 -10.13
C VAL A 180 0.98 -5.96 -11.60
N ILE A 181 1.75 -7.02 -11.90
CA ILE A 181 1.85 -7.55 -13.27
C ILE A 181 0.48 -7.98 -13.78
N ASN A 182 -0.21 -8.83 -13.03
CA ASN A 182 -1.50 -9.38 -13.40
C ASN A 182 -2.56 -8.27 -13.60
N LEU A 183 -2.59 -7.29 -12.69
CA LEU A 183 -3.54 -6.19 -12.77
C LEU A 183 -3.32 -5.32 -14.01
N VAL A 184 -2.06 -4.93 -14.27
CA VAL A 184 -1.72 -4.13 -15.46
C VAL A 184 -2.05 -4.88 -16.74
N ASP A 185 -1.76 -6.19 -16.81
CA ASP A 185 -2.06 -7.01 -17.99
C ASP A 185 -3.58 -7.22 -18.14
N ALA A 186 -4.32 -7.43 -17.04
CA ALA A 186 -5.78 -7.58 -17.06
C ALA A 186 -6.51 -6.33 -17.58
N VAL A 187 -5.95 -5.12 -17.32
CA VAL A 187 -6.51 -3.87 -17.84
C VAL A 187 -6.01 -3.52 -19.27
N GLY A 188 -5.23 -4.41 -19.89
CA GLY A 188 -4.70 -4.23 -21.24
C GLY A 188 -3.51 -3.28 -21.34
N GLY A 189 -2.72 -3.17 -20.28
CA GLY A 189 -1.57 -2.28 -20.16
C GLY A 189 -1.93 -0.86 -19.75
N ILE A 190 -0.90 -0.13 -19.32
CA ILE A 190 -1.01 1.28 -18.91
C ILE A 190 -0.06 2.16 -19.72
N THR A 191 -0.27 3.48 -19.67
CA THR A 191 0.62 4.45 -20.31
C THR A 191 1.44 5.18 -19.25
N ILE A 192 2.76 5.00 -19.28
CA ILE A 192 3.72 5.68 -18.40
C ILE A 192 4.30 6.87 -19.14
N ASN A 193 4.32 8.02 -18.49
CA ASN A 193 4.98 9.21 -18.98
C ASN A 193 6.41 9.29 -18.41
N ASN A 194 7.39 9.50 -19.29
CA ASN A 194 8.76 9.81 -18.91
C ASN A 194 9.04 11.28 -19.24
N ASP A 195 9.14 12.11 -18.23
CA ASP A 195 9.42 13.55 -18.32
C ASP A 195 10.92 13.86 -18.46
N GLN A 196 11.78 12.83 -18.37
CA GLN A 196 13.23 12.98 -18.56
C GLN A 196 13.58 13.09 -20.05
N ASN A 197 14.56 13.91 -20.39
CA ASN A 197 15.07 14.02 -21.76
C ASN A 197 16.00 12.86 -22.18
N LYS A 198 15.86 11.69 -21.53
CA LYS A 198 16.66 10.49 -21.79
C LYS A 198 15.80 9.24 -21.62
N ASN A 199 16.24 8.15 -22.27
CA ASN A 199 15.65 6.84 -22.04
C ASN A 199 15.94 6.35 -20.61
N ILE A 200 14.93 5.80 -19.96
CA ILE A 200 15.04 5.10 -18.70
C ILE A 200 15.11 3.61 -19.02
N LYS A 201 16.27 3.00 -18.78
CA LYS A 201 16.48 1.55 -18.89
C LYS A 201 16.31 0.97 -17.49
N CYS A 202 15.23 0.19 -17.28
CA CYS A 202 14.92 -0.35 -15.96
C CYS A 202 15.94 -1.40 -15.53
N TRP A 203 16.52 -1.24 -14.34
CA TRP A 203 17.55 -2.14 -13.81
C TRP A 203 17.07 -3.57 -13.64
N THR A 204 15.84 -3.77 -13.12
CA THR A 204 15.28 -5.08 -12.84
C THR A 204 14.78 -5.83 -14.07
N ASP A 205 14.54 -5.13 -15.18
CA ASP A 205 14.22 -5.68 -16.49
C ASP A 205 14.83 -4.79 -17.59
N PRO A 206 16.06 -5.07 -18.03
CA PRO A 206 16.75 -4.28 -19.06
C PRO A 206 16.04 -4.24 -20.42
N SER A 207 15.07 -5.09 -20.67
CA SER A 207 14.23 -5.05 -21.88
C SER A 207 13.17 -3.95 -21.82
N CYS A 208 12.82 -3.51 -20.59
CA CYS A 208 11.93 -2.38 -20.38
C CYS A 208 12.70 -1.06 -20.53
N ILE A 209 12.45 -0.38 -21.65
CA ILE A 209 13.03 0.93 -21.95
C ILE A 209 11.89 1.92 -22.09
N ILE A 210 11.82 2.91 -21.17
CA ILE A 210 10.85 3.99 -21.20
C ILE A 210 11.49 5.20 -21.89
N LYS A 211 11.02 5.51 -23.08
CA LYS A 211 11.50 6.65 -23.89
C LYS A 211 10.90 7.96 -23.35
N PRO A 212 11.50 9.13 -23.63
CA PRO A 212 10.88 10.42 -23.33
C PRO A 212 9.42 10.49 -23.85
N GLY A 213 8.52 11.04 -23.05
CA GLY A 213 7.09 11.11 -23.35
C GLY A 213 6.31 9.85 -22.95
N ASP A 214 5.19 9.62 -23.61
CA ASP A 214 4.26 8.54 -23.29
C ASP A 214 4.68 7.18 -23.83
N ASN A 215 4.64 6.16 -22.99
CA ASN A 215 5.02 4.78 -23.31
C ASN A 215 3.92 3.83 -22.85
N LYS A 216 3.35 3.06 -23.79
CA LYS A 216 2.45 1.96 -23.44
C LYS A 216 3.27 0.77 -22.96
N VAL A 217 2.98 0.28 -21.74
CA VAL A 217 3.73 -0.79 -21.10
C VAL A 217 2.80 -1.91 -20.62
N ASN A 218 3.34 -3.14 -20.60
CA ASN A 218 2.71 -4.30 -19.97
C ASN A 218 3.06 -4.38 -18.47
N GLY A 219 2.52 -5.39 -17.77
CA GLY A 219 2.70 -5.54 -16.34
C GLY A 219 4.15 -5.71 -15.91
N LYS A 220 4.95 -6.49 -16.67
CA LYS A 220 6.39 -6.66 -16.34
C LYS A 220 7.16 -5.35 -16.43
N CYS A 221 6.95 -4.59 -17.49
CA CYS A 221 7.62 -3.31 -17.66
C CYS A 221 7.09 -2.26 -16.67
N ALA A 222 5.79 -2.24 -16.36
CA ALA A 222 5.23 -1.37 -15.33
C ALA A 222 5.84 -1.65 -13.94
N LEU A 223 6.00 -2.93 -13.57
CA LEU A 223 6.67 -3.31 -12.33
C LEU A 223 8.15 -2.91 -12.34
N ALA A 224 8.87 -3.15 -13.44
CA ALA A 224 10.27 -2.77 -13.56
C ALA A 224 10.46 -1.24 -13.41
N PHE A 225 9.57 -0.44 -14.00
CA PHE A 225 9.55 1.01 -13.85
C PHE A 225 9.25 1.44 -12.40
N ALA A 226 8.26 0.83 -11.75
CA ALA A 226 7.92 1.11 -10.35
C ALA A 226 9.06 0.78 -9.36
N ARG A 227 10.01 -0.08 -9.75
CA ARG A 227 11.18 -0.48 -8.97
C ARG A 227 12.45 0.27 -9.36
N GLU A 228 12.41 1.07 -10.43
CA GLU A 228 13.58 1.75 -10.94
C GLU A 228 14.05 2.86 -9.99
N ARG A 229 15.33 2.84 -9.65
CA ARG A 229 16.00 3.83 -8.82
C ARG A 229 17.37 4.28 -9.37
N HIS A 230 18.01 3.42 -10.18
CA HIS A 230 19.37 3.65 -10.64
C HIS A 230 19.45 4.67 -11.79
N ALA A 231 18.37 4.87 -12.52
CA ALA A 231 18.29 5.85 -13.59
C ALA A 231 18.21 7.30 -13.11
N TYR A 232 17.95 7.52 -11.81
CA TYR A 232 17.66 8.82 -11.21
C TYR A 232 18.73 9.21 -10.18
N LYS A 233 19.01 10.51 -10.09
CA LYS A 233 19.95 11.04 -9.09
C LYS A 233 19.42 10.90 -7.66
N GLU A 234 18.11 11.01 -7.50
CA GLU A 234 17.38 10.92 -6.25
C GLU A 234 17.24 9.47 -5.74
N GLY A 235 17.58 8.50 -6.60
CA GLY A 235 17.59 7.08 -6.24
C GLY A 235 16.25 6.57 -5.72
N ASP A 236 16.26 6.06 -4.50
CA ASP A 236 15.09 5.48 -3.84
C ASP A 236 13.93 6.49 -3.64
N ARG A 237 14.23 7.77 -3.50
CA ARG A 237 13.20 8.82 -3.38
C ARG A 237 12.34 8.92 -4.64
N HIS A 238 12.97 8.86 -5.82
CA HIS A 238 12.25 8.90 -7.11
C HIS A 238 11.43 7.63 -7.36
N ARG A 239 11.84 6.49 -6.79
CA ARG A 239 11.07 5.24 -6.86
C ARG A 239 9.63 5.42 -6.37
N GLY A 240 9.42 6.20 -5.32
CA GLY A 240 8.08 6.52 -4.81
C GLY A 240 7.19 7.19 -5.86
N GLU A 241 7.74 8.14 -6.62
CA GLU A 241 7.02 8.84 -7.70
C GLU A 241 6.64 7.88 -8.84
N ASN A 242 7.55 6.96 -9.20
CA ASN A 242 7.27 5.92 -10.19
C ASN A 242 6.13 4.99 -9.73
N GLN A 243 6.11 4.61 -8.44
CA GLN A 243 5.04 3.79 -7.86
C GLN A 243 3.70 4.51 -7.91
N GLU A 244 3.66 5.78 -7.51
CA GLU A 244 2.47 6.61 -7.59
C GLU A 244 1.97 6.76 -9.01
N GLN A 245 2.87 6.94 -9.99
CA GLN A 245 2.49 7.03 -11.40
C GLN A 245 1.84 5.72 -11.89
N VAL A 246 2.43 4.56 -11.58
CA VAL A 246 1.86 3.26 -11.96
C VAL A 246 0.47 3.07 -11.34
N ILE A 247 0.30 3.35 -10.04
CA ILE A 247 -0.99 3.25 -9.35
C ILE A 247 -2.01 4.19 -9.97
N SER A 248 -1.65 5.46 -10.22
CA SER A 248 -2.52 6.45 -10.85
C SER A 248 -3.00 5.98 -12.21
N LYS A 249 -2.10 5.45 -13.04
CA LYS A 249 -2.44 4.98 -14.40
C LYS A 249 -3.32 3.73 -14.40
N ILE A 250 -3.17 2.85 -13.40
CA ILE A 250 -4.09 1.73 -13.19
C ILE A 250 -5.49 2.26 -12.82
N ILE A 251 -5.58 3.17 -11.85
CA ILE A 251 -6.86 3.75 -11.42
C ILE A 251 -7.54 4.48 -12.58
N GLU A 252 -6.84 5.35 -13.29
CA GLU A 252 -7.35 6.05 -14.46
C GLU A 252 -7.91 5.08 -15.50
N LYS A 253 -7.15 4.00 -15.78
CA LYS A 253 -7.53 3.00 -16.77
C LYS A 253 -8.80 2.23 -16.38
N VAL A 254 -8.86 1.78 -15.11
CA VAL A 254 -10.03 1.04 -14.59
C VAL A 254 -11.25 1.93 -14.56
N THR A 255 -11.14 3.14 -14.01
CA THR A 255 -12.30 4.03 -13.79
C THR A 255 -12.83 4.67 -15.08
N SER A 256 -12.04 4.74 -16.14
CA SER A 256 -12.46 5.31 -17.43
C SER A 256 -13.14 4.31 -18.38
N SER A 257 -13.13 3.01 -18.07
CA SER A 257 -13.66 1.96 -18.96
C SER A 257 -14.83 1.21 -18.35
N LYS A 258 -16.04 1.39 -18.91
CA LYS A 258 -17.22 0.60 -18.50
C LYS A 258 -17.00 -0.89 -18.62
N THR A 259 -16.29 -1.35 -19.65
CA THR A 259 -15.98 -2.76 -19.85
C THR A 259 -15.12 -3.32 -18.72
N LEU A 260 -14.07 -2.59 -18.30
CA LEU A 260 -13.23 -3.01 -17.19
C LEU A 260 -13.99 -2.98 -15.86
N ILE A 261 -14.81 -1.94 -15.64
CA ILE A 261 -15.62 -1.84 -14.43
C ILE A 261 -16.63 -3.00 -14.37
N ASN A 262 -17.29 -3.32 -15.48
CA ASN A 262 -18.23 -4.45 -15.52
C ASN A 262 -17.53 -5.81 -15.35
N ASN A 263 -16.24 -5.89 -15.65
CA ASN A 263 -15.43 -7.11 -15.53
C ASN A 263 -14.60 -7.16 -14.22
N TYR A 264 -14.91 -6.31 -13.23
CA TYR A 264 -14.14 -6.19 -12.00
C TYR A 264 -13.96 -7.51 -11.25
N SER A 265 -14.97 -8.38 -11.25
CA SER A 265 -14.90 -9.68 -10.58
C SER A 265 -13.81 -10.57 -11.16
N ASN A 266 -13.69 -10.64 -12.48
CA ASN A 266 -12.64 -11.40 -13.14
C ASN A 266 -11.25 -10.78 -12.89
N ILE A 267 -11.17 -9.45 -12.81
CA ILE A 267 -9.92 -8.75 -12.45
C ILE A 267 -9.51 -9.15 -11.03
N LEU A 268 -10.44 -9.08 -10.05
CA LEU A 268 -10.15 -9.50 -8.67
C LEU A 268 -9.77 -10.99 -8.57
N GLU A 269 -10.43 -11.86 -9.32
CA GLU A 269 -10.12 -13.28 -9.34
C GLU A 269 -8.72 -13.55 -9.89
N SER A 270 -8.26 -12.80 -10.88
CA SER A 270 -6.90 -12.88 -11.42
C SER A 270 -5.81 -12.52 -10.41
N LEU A 271 -6.18 -11.83 -9.33
CA LEU A 271 -5.29 -11.42 -8.25
C LEU A 271 -5.28 -12.41 -7.07
N ASN A 272 -6.05 -13.49 -7.14
CA ASN A 272 -6.17 -14.47 -6.04
C ASN A 272 -4.80 -14.99 -5.58
N GLY A 273 -4.57 -14.92 -4.25
CA GLY A 273 -3.29 -15.31 -3.62
C GLY A 273 -2.18 -14.26 -3.69
N THR A 274 -2.32 -13.23 -4.52
CA THR A 274 -1.33 -12.15 -4.70
C THR A 274 -1.79 -10.79 -4.14
N PHE A 275 -3.02 -10.76 -3.63
CA PHE A 275 -3.72 -9.59 -3.13
C PHE A 275 -4.48 -9.94 -1.84
N GLU A 276 -4.49 -9.03 -0.88
CA GLU A 276 -5.22 -9.14 0.39
C GLU A 276 -5.79 -7.77 0.76
N THR A 277 -7.04 -7.73 1.20
CA THR A 277 -7.70 -6.50 1.68
C THR A 277 -8.75 -6.84 2.73
N ASN A 278 -9.11 -5.86 3.55
CA ASN A 278 -10.28 -5.89 4.43
C ASN A 278 -11.48 -5.09 3.88
N ILE A 279 -11.37 -4.52 2.68
CA ILE A 279 -12.54 -3.94 1.98
C ILE A 279 -13.44 -5.11 1.58
N THR A 280 -14.70 -5.05 1.97
CA THR A 280 -15.65 -6.14 1.69
C THR A 280 -16.07 -6.16 0.22
N THR A 281 -16.54 -7.30 -0.24
CA THR A 281 -17.08 -7.43 -1.62
C THR A 281 -18.24 -6.46 -1.86
N GLU A 282 -19.09 -6.27 -0.86
CA GLU A 282 -20.24 -5.36 -0.91
C GLU A 282 -19.81 -3.90 -1.07
N GLU A 283 -18.77 -3.48 -0.35
CA GLU A 283 -18.19 -2.14 -0.46
C GLU A 283 -17.56 -1.93 -1.84
N ILE A 284 -16.79 -2.91 -2.34
CA ILE A 284 -16.23 -2.87 -3.71
C ILE A 284 -17.36 -2.76 -4.74
N MET A 285 -18.40 -3.58 -4.62
CA MET A 285 -19.57 -3.52 -5.52
C MET A 285 -20.27 -2.16 -5.48
N SER A 286 -20.36 -1.54 -4.31
CA SER A 286 -20.96 -0.23 -4.14
C SER A 286 -20.17 0.85 -4.87
N LEU A 287 -18.82 0.84 -4.75
CA LEU A 287 -17.93 1.73 -5.49
C LEU A 287 -18.01 1.50 -7.01
N VAL A 288 -18.05 0.24 -7.45
CA VAL A 288 -18.22 -0.13 -8.87
C VAL A 288 -19.54 0.42 -9.41
N LYS A 289 -20.66 0.20 -8.72
CA LYS A 289 -21.98 0.72 -9.11
C LYS A 289 -21.98 2.24 -9.17
N MET A 290 -21.37 2.91 -8.18
CA MET A 290 -21.22 4.34 -8.15
C MET A 290 -20.50 4.86 -9.40
N GLN A 291 -19.40 4.19 -9.80
CA GLN A 291 -18.62 4.59 -10.97
C GLN A 291 -19.37 4.35 -12.28
N ILE A 292 -20.08 3.22 -12.42
CA ILE A 292 -20.89 2.91 -13.62
C ILE A 292 -22.01 3.93 -13.83
N ASN A 293 -22.62 4.39 -12.73
CA ASN A 293 -23.81 5.25 -12.80
C ASN A 293 -23.55 6.60 -13.46
N ASP A 294 -22.39 7.19 -13.28
CA ASP A 294 -22.11 8.54 -13.78
C ASP A 294 -20.82 8.65 -14.61
N MET A 295 -19.94 7.64 -14.54
CA MET A 295 -18.63 7.61 -15.21
C MET A 295 -17.79 8.87 -14.98
N ARG A 296 -17.99 9.55 -13.85
CA ARG A 296 -17.21 10.74 -13.51
C ARG A 296 -15.74 10.39 -13.37
N GLY A 297 -14.87 11.24 -13.92
CA GLY A 297 -13.43 11.13 -13.74
C GLY A 297 -13.02 11.40 -12.29
N TRP A 298 -11.85 10.90 -11.91
CA TRP A 298 -11.21 11.14 -10.63
C TRP A 298 -10.05 12.09 -10.79
N THR A 299 -9.94 13.06 -9.89
CA THR A 299 -8.75 13.91 -9.78
C THR A 299 -7.77 13.24 -8.85
N ILE A 300 -6.59 12.90 -9.35
CA ILE A 300 -5.55 12.22 -8.56
C ILE A 300 -4.45 13.23 -8.23
N SER A 301 -4.10 13.32 -6.96
CA SER A 301 -2.99 14.12 -6.45
C SER A 301 -2.05 13.27 -5.63
N THR A 302 -0.77 13.64 -5.60
CA THR A 302 0.27 12.93 -4.88
C THR A 302 1.05 13.85 -3.96
N TYR A 303 1.60 13.28 -2.88
CA TYR A 303 2.50 13.98 -1.99
C TYR A 303 3.51 13.01 -1.40
N ASN A 304 4.81 13.32 -1.56
CA ASN A 304 5.89 12.50 -1.02
C ASN A 304 6.50 13.17 0.21
N VAL A 305 6.48 12.48 1.35
CA VAL A 305 7.27 12.92 2.49
C VAL A 305 8.73 12.51 2.29
N THR A 306 9.64 13.29 2.84
CA THR A 306 11.09 13.11 2.69
C THR A 306 11.79 13.20 4.04
N GLY A 307 13.06 12.84 4.08
CA GLY A 307 13.90 12.93 5.27
C GLY A 307 15.38 13.08 4.91
N SER A 308 16.20 13.05 5.94
CA SER A 308 17.66 13.06 5.83
C SER A 308 18.23 11.68 6.08
N ASP A 309 19.36 11.40 5.46
CA ASP A 309 20.07 10.14 5.62
C ASP A 309 20.66 10.05 7.04
N LEU A 310 20.51 8.90 7.68
CA LEU A 310 20.99 8.61 9.03
C LEU A 310 21.41 7.15 9.11
N TYR A 311 22.41 6.85 9.94
CA TYR A 311 22.73 5.49 10.36
C TYR A 311 22.42 5.37 11.85
N ALA A 312 21.59 4.41 12.22
CA ALA A 312 21.13 4.24 13.60
C ALA A 312 20.79 2.79 13.92
N LYS A 313 20.88 2.45 15.19
CA LYS A 313 20.35 1.18 15.71
C LYS A 313 18.84 1.18 15.64
N THR A 314 18.27 0.06 15.21
CA THR A 314 16.82 -0.10 15.11
C THR A 314 16.32 -1.12 16.14
N TYR A 315 15.01 -1.18 16.35
CA TYR A 315 14.41 -2.19 17.21
C TYR A 315 14.73 -3.61 16.71
N SER A 316 14.60 -3.83 15.39
CA SER A 316 14.89 -5.15 14.79
C SER A 316 16.38 -5.49 14.74
N TYR A 317 17.27 -4.50 14.77
CA TYR A 317 18.73 -4.67 14.70
C TYR A 317 19.43 -3.78 15.75
N PRO A 318 19.36 -4.17 17.04
CA PRO A 318 19.87 -3.34 18.13
C PRO A 318 21.40 -3.30 18.22
N ASN A 319 22.08 -4.23 17.57
CA ASN A 319 23.53 -4.43 17.70
C ASN A 319 24.35 -3.82 16.58
N ARG A 320 23.70 -3.31 15.52
CA ARG A 320 24.38 -2.63 14.40
C ARG A 320 23.61 -1.41 13.92
N ASP A 321 24.33 -0.46 13.36
CA ASP A 321 23.73 0.70 12.71
C ASP A 321 23.28 0.34 11.30
N LEU A 322 22.03 0.63 10.98
CA LEU A 322 21.47 0.50 9.64
C LEU A 322 21.23 1.89 9.05
N TYR A 323 21.28 1.95 7.73
CA TYR A 323 20.73 3.12 7.04
C TYR A 323 19.25 3.26 7.38
N VAL A 324 18.86 4.45 7.81
CA VAL A 324 17.47 4.86 8.06
C VAL A 324 17.25 6.26 7.50
N MET A 325 16.02 6.63 7.23
CA MET A 325 15.67 7.99 6.84
C MET A 325 15.06 8.71 8.05
N ASN A 326 15.76 9.72 8.58
CA ASN A 326 15.23 10.56 9.64
C ASN A 326 14.11 11.46 9.08
N PRO A 327 12.85 11.34 9.57
CA PRO A 327 11.71 12.05 9.02
C PRO A 327 11.88 13.58 9.03
N ASN A 328 11.57 14.24 7.92
CA ASN A 328 11.37 15.68 7.89
C ASN A 328 9.97 15.98 8.44
N MET A 329 9.90 16.40 9.71
CA MET A 329 8.61 16.62 10.40
C MET A 329 7.79 17.77 9.81
N GLU A 330 8.40 18.75 9.14
CA GLU A 330 7.67 19.78 8.40
C GLU A 330 6.87 19.15 7.25
N LYS A 331 7.52 18.26 6.47
CA LYS A 331 6.87 17.52 5.38
C LYS A 331 5.79 16.57 5.92
N VAL A 332 6.01 15.93 7.06
CA VAL A 332 5.00 15.10 7.74
C VAL A 332 3.80 15.96 8.17
N ASN A 333 4.01 17.15 8.73
CA ASN A 333 2.92 18.04 9.12
C ASN A 333 2.11 18.55 7.91
N ILE A 334 2.78 18.85 6.80
CA ILE A 334 2.10 19.18 5.54
C ILE A 334 1.27 17.97 5.05
N ALA A 335 1.81 16.76 5.14
CA ALA A 335 1.08 15.55 4.78
C ALA A 335 -0.16 15.34 5.68
N LYS A 336 -0.04 15.54 7.01
CA LYS A 336 -1.19 15.50 7.94
C LYS A 336 -2.29 16.47 7.51
N GLN A 337 -1.92 17.72 7.19
CA GLN A 337 -2.89 18.72 6.73
C GLN A 337 -3.58 18.27 5.44
N LYS A 338 -2.82 17.84 4.44
CA LYS A 338 -3.36 17.36 3.15
C LYS A 338 -4.30 16.17 3.33
N LEU A 339 -3.94 15.20 4.19
CA LEU A 339 -4.78 14.04 4.50
C LEU A 339 -6.10 14.47 5.15
N ASN A 340 -6.05 15.38 6.13
CA ASN A 340 -7.25 15.89 6.79
C ASN A 340 -8.12 16.71 5.82
N ASP A 341 -7.52 17.55 4.97
CA ASP A 341 -8.24 18.32 3.96
C ASP A 341 -8.96 17.39 2.96
N ALA A 342 -8.29 16.33 2.49
CA ALA A 342 -8.86 15.36 1.57
C ALA A 342 -9.98 14.51 2.21
N LEU A 343 -9.93 14.28 3.53
CA LEU A 343 -10.99 13.62 4.30
C LEU A 343 -12.20 14.54 4.56
N THR A 344 -12.06 15.84 4.29
CA THR A 344 -13.14 16.81 4.51
C THR A 344 -14.00 16.90 3.25
N ILE A 345 -15.29 16.68 3.38
CA ILE A 345 -16.22 16.88 2.27
C ILE A 345 -16.42 18.39 2.05
N ASN A 346 -16.23 18.83 0.82
CA ASN A 346 -16.55 20.20 0.47
C ASN A 346 -18.09 20.37 0.45
N TRP A 347 -18.64 20.90 1.53
CA TRP A 347 -20.07 21.09 1.73
C TRP A 347 -20.74 21.88 0.60
N TYR A 348 -20.04 22.83 -0.02
CA TYR A 348 -20.57 23.56 -1.18
C TYR A 348 -20.84 22.62 -2.37
N LYS A 349 -19.98 21.64 -2.62
CA LYS A 349 -20.21 20.61 -3.65
C LYS A 349 -21.34 19.66 -3.24
N LYS A 350 -21.43 19.27 -1.96
CA LYS A 350 -22.50 18.39 -1.45
C LYS A 350 -23.88 19.04 -1.55
N VAL A 351 -23.96 20.32 -1.19
CA VAL A 351 -25.20 21.11 -1.32
C VAL A 351 -25.60 21.26 -2.79
N SER A 352 -24.65 21.50 -3.70
CA SER A 352 -24.94 21.61 -5.13
C SER A 352 -25.43 20.28 -5.73
N VAL A 353 -24.86 19.14 -5.30
CA VAL A 353 -25.31 17.79 -5.73
C VAL A 353 -26.69 17.46 -5.17
N PHE A 354 -26.96 17.83 -3.92
CA PHE A 354 -28.28 17.66 -3.31
C PHE A 354 -29.34 18.51 -4.02
N ILE A 355 -29.03 19.77 -4.28
CA ILE A 355 -29.91 20.68 -5.06
C ILE A 355 -30.10 20.14 -6.47
N CYS A 356 -29.08 19.64 -7.16
CA CYS A 356 -29.23 19.03 -8.48
C CYS A 356 -30.08 17.75 -8.43
N LYS A 357 -29.97 16.90 -7.42
CA LYS A 357 -30.84 15.71 -7.24
C LYS A 357 -32.31 16.15 -7.02
N GLU A 358 -32.52 17.11 -6.13
CA GLU A 358 -33.88 17.65 -5.88
C GLU A 358 -34.46 18.39 -7.08
N ILE A 359 -33.67 19.20 -7.80
CA ILE A 359 -34.11 19.86 -9.04
C ILE A 359 -34.47 18.82 -10.10
N LYS A 360 -33.66 17.75 -10.25
CA LYS A 360 -33.96 16.67 -11.21
C LYS A 360 -35.24 15.92 -10.83
N LEU A 361 -35.48 15.70 -9.53
CA LEU A 361 -36.71 15.09 -9.02
C LEU A 361 -37.94 16.02 -9.19
N TYR A 362 -37.73 17.34 -9.03
CA TYR A 362 -38.76 18.36 -9.23
C TYR A 362 -39.11 18.54 -10.70
N ILE A 363 -38.14 18.54 -11.62
CA ILE A 363 -38.37 18.61 -13.08
C ILE A 363 -39.12 17.36 -13.55
N LEU A 364 -38.83 16.20 -13.02
CA LEU A 364 -39.54 14.94 -13.31
C LEU A 364 -40.99 14.95 -12.77
N LYS A 365 -41.28 15.79 -11.74
CA LYS A 365 -42.64 15.95 -11.16
C LYS A 365 -43.42 17.16 -11.67
N GLN A 366 -42.96 17.87 -12.72
CA GLN A 366 -43.65 19.01 -13.30
C GLN A 366 -43.99 20.15 -12.32
N ILE A 367 -43.10 20.53 -11.42
CA ILE A 367 -43.35 21.59 -10.46
C ILE A 367 -42.63 22.89 -10.88
N SER A 368 -43.38 24.01 -10.89
CA SER A 368 -43.01 25.34 -11.36
C SER A 368 -41.73 25.93 -10.76
N ILE A 369 -40.89 26.54 -11.61
CA ILE A 369 -39.60 27.21 -11.30
C ILE A 369 -39.66 28.20 -10.11
N LYS A 370 -40.83 28.82 -9.83
CA LYS A 370 -40.99 29.71 -8.66
C LYS A 370 -40.73 29.06 -7.31
N LYS A 371 -40.99 27.76 -7.13
CA LYS A 371 -40.75 27.06 -5.89
C LYS A 371 -39.26 26.66 -5.67
N VAL A 372 -38.50 26.52 -6.74
CA VAL A 372 -37.05 26.23 -6.68
C VAL A 372 -36.28 27.46 -6.18
N VAL A 373 -36.62 28.66 -6.62
CA VAL A 373 -35.99 29.91 -6.16
C VAL A 373 -36.29 30.20 -4.70
N THR A 374 -37.45 29.78 -4.19
CA THR A 374 -37.84 29.97 -2.78
C THR A 374 -37.09 28.98 -1.87
N ALA A 375 -36.81 27.75 -2.31
CA ALA A 375 -35.98 26.81 -1.60
C ALA A 375 -34.51 27.28 -1.52
N TYR A 376 -34.00 27.86 -2.62
CA TYR A 376 -32.64 28.43 -2.66
C TYR A 376 -32.44 29.56 -1.65
N ARG A 377 -33.44 30.45 -1.49
CA ARG A 377 -33.41 31.55 -0.49
C ARG A 377 -33.54 31.08 0.96
N LYS A 378 -34.20 29.96 1.22
CA LYS A 378 -34.31 29.40 2.60
C LYS A 378 -33.06 28.68 3.10
N CYS A 379 -32.15 28.28 2.21
CA CYS A 379 -30.88 27.66 2.59
C CYS A 379 -29.75 28.68 2.82
N TYR A 380 -29.97 29.97 2.47
CA TYR A 380 -28.96 31.05 2.59
C TYR A 380 -29.33 32.15 3.59
N ASN A 381 -30.36 31.98 4.38
CA ASN A 381 -30.70 32.76 5.58
C ASN A 381 -30.77 31.79 6.79
#